data_2fe28af5b799fbbed2ce2ded6e89630c
#
_entry.id   2fe28af5b799fbbed2ce2ded6e89630c
#
_cell.length_a   1.000
_cell.length_b   1.000
_cell.length_c   1.000
_cell.angle_alpha   90.00
_cell.angle_beta   90.00
_cell.angle_gamma   90.00
#
_symmetry.space_group_name_H-M   'P 1'
#
loop_
_entity.id
_entity.type
_entity.pdbx_description
1 polymer ?
#
loop_
_entity_poly.entity_id
_entity_poly.type
_entity_poly.pdbx_seq_one_letter_code
_entity_poly.pdbx_strand_id
1 'polypeptide(L)'
;MLASTATAEARIAGANLYQIKVVRENKGTIAIYSTYIDGIVLGSAGLTEKTARKEGFEIVCGVVDGVDKHPATLPGTVKSKVKLIFSKQSGIILGGQVSCGMSCAQVINLIGIAIQKRMSLTELETLQMATHPYLTSAPTAYPLVLAALDAYSKM
;
A
#
# COMPACT_ATOMS: atom_id res chain seq x y z
N MET A 1 8.74 12.70 -12.72
CA MET A 1 8.80 13.04 -11.27
C MET A 1 7.37 13.11 -10.76
N LEU A 2 7.08 12.55 -9.60
CA LEU A 2 5.74 12.61 -9.00
C LEU A 2 5.57 13.93 -8.24
N ALA A 3 4.42 14.58 -8.39
CA ALA A 3 4.13 15.86 -7.71
C ALA A 3 4.23 15.77 -6.19
N SER A 4 3.78 14.66 -5.60
CA SER A 4 3.88 14.42 -4.15
C SER A 4 5.33 14.33 -3.67
N THR A 5 6.23 13.75 -4.44
CA THR A 5 7.67 13.70 -4.16
C THR A 5 8.26 15.10 -4.16
N ALA A 6 8.04 15.87 -5.23
CA ALA A 6 8.54 17.25 -5.34
C ALA A 6 8.04 18.12 -4.18
N THR A 7 6.75 17.98 -3.82
CA THR A 7 6.18 18.74 -2.70
C THR A 7 6.77 18.33 -1.35
N ALA A 8 7.04 17.04 -1.12
CA ALA A 8 7.67 16.55 0.10
C ALA A 8 9.12 17.07 0.22
N GLU A 9 9.90 16.99 -0.85
CA GLU A 9 11.29 17.50 -0.90
C GLU A 9 11.33 19.00 -0.69
N ALA A 10 10.42 19.76 -1.31
CA ALA A 10 10.32 21.20 -1.10
C ALA A 10 10.01 21.57 0.36
N ARG A 11 9.14 20.81 1.04
CA ARG A 11 8.85 20.99 2.47
C ARG A 11 10.05 20.68 3.35
N ILE A 12 10.83 19.65 3.02
CA ILE A 12 12.07 19.30 3.73
C ILE A 12 13.10 20.42 3.56
N ALA A 13 13.35 20.83 2.31
CA ALA A 13 14.29 21.89 2.00
C ALA A 13 13.90 23.20 2.69
N GLY A 14 12.68 23.68 2.50
CA GLY A 14 12.21 24.95 3.07
C GLY A 14 12.24 24.96 4.59
N ALA A 15 11.91 23.84 5.24
CA ALA A 15 11.92 23.75 6.71
C ALA A 15 13.33 23.70 7.31
N ASN A 16 14.35 23.32 6.53
CA ASN A 16 15.73 23.22 6.98
C ASN A 16 16.58 24.45 6.59
N LEU A 17 16.01 25.45 5.89
CA LEU A 17 16.76 26.63 5.44
C LEU A 17 17.01 27.65 6.56
N TYR A 18 15.98 27.94 7.38
CA TYR A 18 16.03 29.01 8.37
C TYR A 18 15.38 28.55 9.68
N GLN A 19 15.89 29.03 10.82
CA GLN A 19 15.31 28.81 12.16
C GLN A 19 14.84 27.38 12.41
N ILE A 20 15.76 26.43 12.28
CA ILE A 20 15.48 25.00 12.39
C ILE A 20 14.96 24.66 13.78
N LYS A 21 13.66 24.34 13.89
CA LYS A 21 13.05 23.82 15.13
C LYS A 21 13.24 22.30 15.26
N VAL A 22 13.06 21.59 14.16
CA VAL A 22 13.26 20.15 14.05
C VAL A 22 13.81 19.85 12.67
N VAL A 23 14.94 19.16 12.61
CA VAL A 23 15.53 18.73 11.34
C VAL A 23 14.60 17.75 10.65
N ARG A 24 14.34 17.97 9.38
CA ARG A 24 13.58 17.04 8.51
C ARG A 24 14.55 16.31 7.59
N GLU A 25 14.50 15.00 7.66
CA GLU A 25 15.36 14.13 6.87
C GLU A 25 14.64 13.65 5.61
N ASN A 26 15.35 13.66 4.49
CA ASN A 26 14.92 12.94 3.29
C ASN A 26 15.38 11.47 3.42
N LYS A 27 14.41 10.57 3.64
CA LYS A 27 14.65 9.12 3.77
C LYS A 27 14.58 8.38 2.42
N GLY A 28 14.68 9.11 1.34
CA GLY A 28 14.55 8.57 0.00
C GLY A 28 13.12 8.68 -0.55
N THR A 29 12.96 8.27 -1.78
CA THR A 29 11.71 8.37 -2.54
C THR A 29 11.19 6.98 -2.88
N ILE A 30 9.89 6.79 -2.68
CA ILE A 30 9.18 5.59 -3.10
C ILE A 30 8.27 5.96 -4.28
N ALA A 31 8.30 5.16 -5.34
CA ALA A 31 7.34 5.29 -6.42
C ALA A 31 5.96 4.85 -5.92
N ILE A 32 5.04 5.81 -5.76
CA ILE A 32 3.65 5.57 -5.36
C ILE A 32 2.78 6.29 -6.38
N TYR A 33 1.95 5.55 -7.11
CA TYR A 33 1.08 6.14 -8.11
C TYR A 33 -0.20 5.32 -8.28
N SER A 34 -1.23 5.98 -8.77
CA SER A 34 -2.49 5.37 -9.15
C SER A 34 -3.03 6.00 -10.41
N THR A 35 -3.88 5.26 -11.10
CA THR A 35 -4.62 5.73 -12.27
C THR A 35 -6.05 5.23 -12.22
N TYR A 36 -6.93 5.90 -12.95
CA TYR A 36 -8.32 5.54 -13.08
C TYR A 36 -8.64 5.31 -14.55
N ILE A 37 -9.16 4.12 -14.85
CA ILE A 37 -9.51 3.72 -16.21
C ILE A 37 -10.86 3.01 -16.15
N ASP A 38 -11.86 3.58 -16.81
CA ASP A 38 -13.19 2.99 -17.00
C ASP A 38 -13.81 2.39 -15.73
N GLY A 39 -13.87 3.18 -14.66
CA GLY A 39 -14.44 2.76 -13.38
C GLY A 39 -13.51 1.98 -12.46
N ILE A 40 -12.31 1.61 -12.93
CA ILE A 40 -11.33 0.83 -12.17
C ILE A 40 -10.15 1.70 -11.77
N VAL A 41 -9.79 1.64 -10.49
CA VAL A 41 -8.56 2.21 -9.96
C VAL A 41 -7.46 1.17 -9.98
N LEU A 42 -6.33 1.52 -10.56
CA LEU A 42 -5.10 0.73 -10.51
C LEU A 42 -4.04 1.51 -9.75
N GLY A 43 -3.36 0.87 -8.82
CA GLY A 43 -2.31 1.48 -8.03
C GLY A 43 -1.09 0.58 -7.87
N SER A 44 0.08 1.22 -7.73
CA SER A 44 1.34 0.53 -7.42
C SER A 44 2.18 1.38 -6.48
N ALA A 45 2.80 0.74 -5.50
CA ALA A 45 3.74 1.37 -4.58
C ALA A 45 4.96 0.47 -4.38
N GLY A 46 6.14 1.07 -4.35
CA GLY A 46 7.40 0.38 -4.13
C GLY A 46 7.80 -0.56 -5.26
N LEU A 47 8.39 -1.70 -4.91
CA LEU A 47 8.90 -2.68 -5.87
C LEU A 47 7.77 -3.57 -6.41
N THR A 48 7.82 -3.84 -7.70
CA THR A 48 7.05 -4.96 -8.28
C THR A 48 7.78 -6.27 -8.00
N GLU A 49 7.09 -7.39 -8.11
CA GLU A 49 7.71 -8.72 -7.99
C GLU A 49 8.91 -8.89 -8.93
N LYS A 50 8.73 -8.48 -10.19
CA LYS A 50 9.79 -8.52 -11.19
C LYS A 50 11.01 -7.69 -10.79
N THR A 51 10.77 -6.48 -10.29
CA THR A 51 11.85 -5.57 -9.87
C THR A 51 12.53 -6.08 -8.60
N ALA A 52 11.77 -6.54 -7.61
CA ALA A 52 12.33 -7.07 -6.36
C ALA A 52 13.26 -8.27 -6.64
N ARG A 53 12.85 -9.21 -7.49
CA ARG A 53 13.69 -10.35 -7.89
C ARG A 53 14.95 -9.91 -8.66
N LYS A 54 14.82 -8.93 -9.54
CA LYS A 54 15.96 -8.36 -10.28
C LYS A 54 17.00 -7.72 -9.35
N GLU A 55 16.54 -7.08 -8.28
CA GLU A 55 17.39 -6.46 -7.25
C GLU A 55 17.93 -7.50 -6.23
N GLY A 56 17.71 -8.79 -6.46
CA GLY A 56 18.27 -9.87 -5.65
C GLY A 56 17.49 -10.18 -4.38
N PHE A 57 16.28 -9.64 -4.19
CA PHE A 57 15.47 -9.98 -3.04
C PHE A 57 14.84 -11.37 -3.18
N GLU A 58 14.97 -12.19 -2.16
CA GLU A 58 14.07 -13.31 -1.94
C GLU A 58 12.75 -12.78 -1.39
N ILE A 59 11.65 -13.05 -2.10
CA ILE A 59 10.36 -12.46 -1.79
C ILE A 59 9.29 -13.51 -1.55
N VAL A 60 8.33 -13.14 -0.72
CA VAL A 60 7.03 -13.80 -0.61
C VAL A 60 5.94 -12.80 -0.99
N CYS A 61 4.91 -13.27 -1.67
CA CYS A 61 3.80 -12.44 -2.12
C CYS A 61 2.49 -12.95 -1.54
N GLY A 62 1.75 -12.03 -0.92
CA GLY A 62 0.35 -12.25 -0.56
C GLY A 62 -0.58 -11.64 -1.58
N VAL A 63 -1.60 -12.38 -1.98
CA VAL A 63 -2.59 -11.93 -2.96
C VAL A 63 -3.98 -12.26 -2.46
N VAL A 64 -4.86 -11.28 -2.52
CA VAL A 64 -6.27 -11.46 -2.15
C VAL A 64 -7.19 -10.85 -3.19
N ASP A 65 -8.22 -11.59 -3.52
CA ASP A 65 -9.38 -11.12 -4.28
C ASP A 65 -10.53 -10.84 -3.30
N GLY A 66 -11.23 -9.74 -3.50
CA GLY A 66 -12.31 -9.31 -2.62
C GLY A 66 -13.24 -8.33 -3.31
N VAL A 67 -13.93 -7.54 -2.50
CA VAL A 67 -14.80 -6.45 -2.92
C VAL A 67 -14.52 -5.19 -2.11
N ASP A 68 -14.86 -4.05 -2.67
CA ASP A 68 -14.60 -2.74 -2.07
C ASP A 68 -15.67 -2.27 -1.08
N LYS A 69 -16.76 -3.03 -0.91
CA LYS A 69 -17.88 -2.74 0.00
C LYS A 69 -18.34 -4.00 0.72
N HIS A 70 -19.12 -3.84 1.77
CA HIS A 70 -19.74 -4.98 2.47
C HIS A 70 -21.14 -4.65 3.00
N PRO A 71 -22.13 -5.55 2.79
CA PRO A 71 -22.02 -6.78 2.03
C PRO A 71 -21.81 -6.54 0.52
N ALA A 72 -21.29 -7.56 -0.16
CA ALA A 72 -21.00 -7.50 -1.59
C ALA A 72 -22.22 -7.20 -2.49
N THR A 73 -23.41 -7.33 -1.93
CA THR A 73 -24.70 -7.03 -2.59
C THR A 73 -25.05 -5.54 -2.66
N LEU A 74 -24.27 -4.68 -2.02
CA LEU A 74 -24.49 -3.23 -2.08
C LEU A 74 -24.36 -2.70 -3.50
N PRO A 75 -25.20 -1.72 -3.90
CA PRO A 75 -25.12 -1.11 -5.22
C PRO A 75 -23.73 -0.50 -5.49
N GLY A 76 -23.24 -0.70 -6.70
CA GLY A 76 -21.95 -0.16 -7.13
C GLY A 76 -20.75 -0.83 -6.45
N THR A 77 -20.90 -2.05 -5.90
CA THR A 77 -19.77 -2.86 -5.41
C THR A 77 -18.90 -3.28 -6.57
N VAL A 78 -17.60 -3.11 -6.43
CA VAL A 78 -16.58 -3.45 -7.43
C VAL A 78 -15.64 -4.51 -6.86
N LYS A 79 -15.22 -5.44 -7.70
CA LYS A 79 -14.18 -6.41 -7.35
C LYS A 79 -12.87 -5.70 -7.04
N SER A 80 -12.18 -6.18 -6.03
CA SER A 80 -10.86 -5.69 -5.66
C SER A 80 -9.84 -6.80 -5.67
N LYS A 81 -8.60 -6.45 -6.00
CA LYS A 81 -7.44 -7.34 -5.88
C LYS A 81 -6.30 -6.56 -5.26
N VAL A 82 -5.71 -7.11 -4.22
CA VAL A 82 -4.52 -6.54 -3.57
C VAL A 82 -3.41 -7.57 -3.59
N LYS A 83 -2.22 -7.14 -3.96
CA LYS A 83 -0.98 -7.91 -3.89
C LYS A 83 0.02 -7.15 -3.04
N LEU A 84 0.57 -7.80 -2.02
CA LEU A 84 1.68 -7.30 -1.21
C LEU A 84 2.93 -8.13 -1.47
N ILE A 85 4.08 -7.50 -1.42
CA ILE A 85 5.38 -8.10 -1.67
C ILE A 85 6.25 -7.85 -0.45
N PHE A 86 6.75 -8.90 0.16
CA PHE A 86 7.60 -8.85 1.35
C PHE A 86 8.96 -9.49 1.08
N SER A 87 9.98 -8.99 1.77
CA SER A 87 11.24 -9.71 1.87
C SER A 87 11.04 -10.98 2.67
N LYS A 88 11.40 -12.13 2.12
CA LYS A 88 11.28 -13.43 2.80
C LYS A 88 12.18 -13.49 4.04
N GLN A 89 13.34 -12.85 3.98
CA GLN A 89 14.32 -12.85 5.05
C GLN A 89 13.89 -11.99 6.26
N SER A 90 13.33 -10.79 6.00
CA SER A 90 13.03 -9.82 7.07
C SER A 90 11.55 -9.67 7.39
N GLY A 91 10.65 -10.16 6.54
CA GLY A 91 9.22 -9.92 6.64
C GLY A 91 8.80 -8.48 6.32
N ILE A 92 9.72 -7.60 5.95
CA ILE A 92 9.44 -6.19 5.66
C ILE A 92 8.77 -6.03 4.29
N ILE A 93 7.76 -5.17 4.24
CA ILE A 93 7.07 -4.86 2.99
C ILE A 93 8.00 -4.11 2.02
N LEU A 94 8.07 -4.57 0.78
CA LEU A 94 8.87 -4.00 -0.30
C LEU A 94 8.01 -3.31 -1.35
N GLY A 95 6.77 -3.72 -1.50
CA GLY A 95 5.88 -3.17 -2.52
C GLY A 95 4.47 -3.74 -2.45
N GLY A 96 3.60 -3.18 -3.30
CA GLY A 96 2.25 -3.70 -3.47
C GLY A 96 1.54 -3.07 -4.66
N GLN A 97 0.53 -3.78 -5.14
CA GLN A 97 -0.34 -3.36 -6.22
C GLN A 97 -1.80 -3.55 -5.82
N VAL A 98 -2.64 -2.68 -6.34
CA VAL A 98 -4.09 -2.73 -6.11
C VAL A 98 -4.84 -2.50 -7.40
N SER A 99 -5.93 -3.27 -7.57
CA SER A 99 -6.96 -3.04 -8.58
C SER A 99 -8.30 -3.05 -7.87
N CYS A 100 -9.08 -1.98 -7.96
CA CYS A 100 -10.34 -1.87 -7.20
C CYS A 100 -11.24 -0.75 -7.74
N GLY A 101 -12.40 -0.56 -7.12
CA GLY A 101 -13.26 0.59 -7.35
C GLY A 101 -12.75 1.86 -6.64
N MET A 102 -13.45 2.97 -6.83
CA MET A 102 -13.03 4.28 -6.32
C MET A 102 -12.89 4.32 -4.79
N SER A 103 -13.72 3.55 -4.06
CA SER A 103 -13.67 3.45 -2.59
C SER A 103 -12.35 2.89 -2.06
N CYS A 104 -11.61 2.14 -2.88
CA CYS A 104 -10.32 1.58 -2.52
C CYS A 104 -9.12 2.42 -2.96
N ALA A 105 -9.31 3.59 -3.57
CA ALA A 105 -8.21 4.41 -4.12
C ALA A 105 -7.16 4.78 -3.06
N GLN A 106 -7.55 4.91 -1.78
CA GLN A 106 -6.63 5.20 -0.70
C GLN A 106 -5.78 3.99 -0.24
N VAL A 107 -6.15 2.78 -0.62
CA VAL A 107 -5.40 1.57 -0.22
C VAL A 107 -3.94 1.65 -0.68
N ILE A 108 -3.69 2.20 -1.87
CA ILE A 108 -2.32 2.37 -2.37
C ILE A 108 -1.49 3.36 -1.53
N ASN A 109 -2.12 4.38 -0.96
CA ASN A 109 -1.45 5.32 -0.05
C ASN A 109 -1.09 4.62 1.28
N LEU A 110 -1.96 3.74 1.80
CA LEU A 110 -1.66 2.93 2.98
C LEU A 110 -0.48 1.99 2.72
N ILE A 111 -0.44 1.34 1.56
CA ILE A 111 0.71 0.52 1.15
C ILE A 111 1.97 1.39 1.09
N GLY A 112 1.88 2.59 0.52
CA GLY A 112 3.01 3.53 0.47
C GLY A 112 3.52 3.93 1.86
N ILE A 113 2.63 4.21 2.81
CA ILE A 113 2.99 4.51 4.20
C ILE A 113 3.64 3.28 4.86
N ALA A 114 3.10 2.09 4.65
CA ALA A 114 3.66 0.86 5.18
C ALA A 114 5.11 0.65 4.70
N ILE A 115 5.39 0.89 3.41
CA ILE A 115 6.74 0.81 2.86
C ILE A 115 7.65 1.89 3.47
N GLN A 116 7.19 3.15 3.53
CA GLN A 116 7.96 4.25 4.12
C GLN A 116 8.33 4.00 5.58
N LYS A 117 7.44 3.34 6.32
CA LYS A 117 7.64 2.97 7.72
C LYS A 117 8.33 1.63 7.90
N ARG A 118 8.64 0.92 6.81
CA ARG A 118 9.26 -0.41 6.83
C ARG A 118 8.47 -1.40 7.69
N MET A 119 7.16 -1.35 7.59
CA MET A 119 6.28 -2.24 8.35
C MET A 119 6.56 -3.70 8.00
N SER A 120 6.49 -4.53 9.02
CA SER A 120 6.57 -5.97 8.86
C SER A 120 5.22 -6.56 8.46
N LEU A 121 5.25 -7.77 7.97
CA LEU A 121 4.09 -8.57 7.65
C LEU A 121 3.17 -8.72 8.88
N THR A 122 3.72 -9.00 10.06
CA THR A 122 2.96 -9.18 11.31
C THR A 122 2.32 -7.88 11.81
N GLU A 123 2.93 -6.72 11.57
CA GLU A 123 2.30 -5.42 11.87
C GLU A 123 1.10 -5.17 10.94
N LEU A 124 1.17 -5.61 9.67
CA LEU A 124 0.04 -5.49 8.74
C LEU A 124 -1.10 -6.46 9.05
N GLU A 125 -0.81 -7.65 9.58
CA GLU A 125 -1.83 -8.60 10.03
C GLU A 125 -2.68 -8.06 11.19
N THR A 126 -2.08 -7.24 12.04
CA THR A 126 -2.71 -6.70 13.24
C THR A 126 -3.15 -5.24 13.10
N LEU A 127 -3.20 -4.75 11.86
CA LEU A 127 -3.54 -3.38 11.56
C LEU A 127 -4.97 -3.04 12.02
N GLN A 128 -5.11 -1.97 12.81
CA GLN A 128 -6.41 -1.40 13.15
C GLN A 128 -6.87 -0.42 12.07
N MET A 129 -8.13 -0.53 11.67
CA MET A 129 -8.71 0.33 10.65
C MET A 129 -10.17 0.64 10.92
N ALA A 130 -10.63 1.79 10.48
CA ALA A 130 -12.05 2.10 10.42
C ALA A 130 -12.66 1.42 9.19
N THR A 131 -13.84 0.86 9.36
CA THR A 131 -14.62 0.26 8.26
C THR A 131 -16.03 0.80 8.21
N HIS A 132 -16.57 0.89 7.00
CA HIS A 132 -17.95 1.30 6.77
C HIS A 132 -18.49 0.56 5.54
N PRO A 133 -19.74 0.08 5.56
CA PRO A 133 -20.33 -0.71 4.47
C PRO A 133 -20.11 -0.15 3.06
N TYR A 134 -20.30 1.14 2.87
CA TYR A 134 -20.16 1.81 1.56
C TYR A 134 -18.72 2.23 1.20
N LEU A 135 -17.78 2.20 2.15
CA LEU A 135 -16.46 2.81 1.96
C LEU A 135 -15.32 1.80 1.94
N THR A 136 -15.52 0.64 2.55
CA THR A 136 -14.46 -0.36 2.73
C THR A 136 -15.00 -1.77 2.63
N SER A 137 -14.11 -2.74 2.43
CA SER A 137 -14.40 -4.15 2.70
C SER A 137 -14.78 -4.38 4.16
N ALA A 138 -15.34 -5.53 4.49
CA ALA A 138 -15.60 -5.93 5.88
C ALA A 138 -14.30 -6.02 6.70
N PRO A 139 -14.34 -5.78 8.03
CA PRO A 139 -13.14 -5.92 8.88
C PRO A 139 -12.47 -7.27 8.76
N THR A 140 -13.25 -8.35 8.70
CA THR A 140 -12.79 -9.73 8.56
C THR A 140 -12.26 -10.08 7.17
N ALA A 141 -12.49 -9.19 6.19
CA ALA A 141 -12.08 -9.36 4.79
C ALA A 141 -11.27 -8.15 4.28
N TYR A 142 -10.62 -7.42 5.19
CA TYR A 142 -9.86 -6.24 4.81
C TYR A 142 -8.63 -6.63 3.98
N PRO A 143 -8.50 -6.10 2.76
CA PRO A 143 -7.56 -6.65 1.78
C PRO A 143 -6.09 -6.61 2.21
N LEU A 144 -5.65 -5.56 2.93
CA LEU A 144 -4.26 -5.48 3.39
C LEU A 144 -3.95 -6.57 4.42
N VAL A 145 -4.86 -6.79 5.37
CA VAL A 145 -4.71 -7.82 6.41
C VAL A 145 -4.70 -9.20 5.78
N LEU A 146 -5.67 -9.49 4.90
CA LEU A 146 -5.74 -10.80 4.24
C LEU A 146 -4.55 -11.08 3.34
N ALA A 147 -4.04 -10.07 2.63
CA ALA A 147 -2.84 -10.24 1.80
C ALA A 147 -1.58 -10.47 2.66
N ALA A 148 -1.50 -9.86 3.84
CA ALA A 148 -0.42 -10.16 4.78
C ALA A 148 -0.52 -11.60 5.32
N LEU A 149 -1.71 -12.03 5.75
CA LEU A 149 -1.97 -13.41 6.18
C LEU A 149 -1.68 -14.45 5.08
N ASP A 150 -2.06 -14.16 3.83
CA ASP A 150 -1.75 -15.03 2.69
C ASP A 150 -0.22 -15.12 2.44
N ALA A 151 0.50 -14.01 2.59
CA ALA A 151 1.96 -14.03 2.49
C ALA A 151 2.59 -14.84 3.64
N TYR A 152 2.09 -14.68 4.88
CA TYR A 152 2.58 -15.41 6.04
C TYR A 152 2.45 -16.92 5.87
N SER A 153 1.33 -17.37 5.32
CA SER A 153 1.10 -18.81 5.08
C SER A 153 2.08 -19.45 4.09
N LYS A 154 2.86 -18.63 3.36
CA LYS A 154 3.83 -19.04 2.34
C LYS A 154 5.30 -18.84 2.77
N MET A 155 5.52 -18.33 3.97
CA MET A 155 6.88 -18.19 4.53
C MET A 155 7.43 -19.51 5.03
#